data_e4a339756183d5e3095c288fe5d12681
#
_entry.id   e4a339756183d5e3095c288fe5d12681
#
_cell.length_a   1.000
_cell.length_b   1.000
_cell.length_c   1.000
_cell.angle_alpha   90.00
_cell.angle_beta   90.00
_cell.angle_gamma   90.00
#
_symmetry.space_group_name_H-M   'P 1'
#
loop_
_entity.id
_entity.type
_entity.pdbx_description
1 polymer ?
#
loop_
_entity_poly.entity_id
_entity_poly.type
_entity_poly.pdbx_seq_one_letter_code
_entity_poly.pdbx_strand_id
1 'polypeptide(L)'
;MHNKRKVIATLTTIPSRMEHVHVTIESILNQTIKPDEVVLSIPTHSIREEKDYELSDEVKKLSDEGKITLLHCDEDYGPATKILGVLKREIDLDYTEDREPIIITFDDDKRYNADTITNLLSSDLIECGVVVCRKGSRIYMVDEDHPFHTDKNNGILERIYSGADESSVKRVDVLFGTGAVAYRPSYFDHDVFDYKSENEDFPEVSAFFVDDIFLSGYLSEKGIGIVVASFDKSPLQDKMATHVLDVNTQNSNVQPLGTINRTTPELGKETIKYFDKAYNNQM
;
A
#
# COMPACT_ATOMS: atom_id res chain seq x y z
N MET A 1 -17.24 3.01 26.46
CA MET A 1 -16.36 2.03 25.83
C MET A 1 -16.33 2.40 24.37
N HIS A 2 -15.22 2.95 23.85
CA HIS A 2 -15.10 3.13 22.42
C HIS A 2 -15.10 1.75 21.77
N ASN A 3 -16.08 1.49 20.92
CA ASN A 3 -16.12 0.28 20.10
C ASN A 3 -14.89 0.37 19.17
N LYS A 4 -13.83 -0.36 19.50
CA LYS A 4 -12.62 -0.35 18.71
C LYS A 4 -12.92 -1.03 17.37
N ARG A 5 -12.69 -0.35 16.25
CA ARG A 5 -12.81 -0.93 14.90
C ARG A 5 -11.92 -2.16 14.76
N LYS A 6 -12.40 -3.15 14.03
CA LYS A 6 -11.57 -4.30 13.62
C LYS A 6 -10.39 -3.79 12.78
N VAL A 7 -9.19 -4.24 13.08
CA VAL A 7 -7.96 -3.95 12.30
C VAL A 7 -7.59 -5.19 11.51
N ILE A 8 -7.61 -5.08 10.19
CA ILE A 8 -7.18 -6.12 9.26
C ILE A 8 -5.84 -5.70 8.68
N ALA A 9 -4.77 -6.40 9.05
CA ALA A 9 -3.47 -6.24 8.42
C ALA A 9 -3.40 -7.13 7.19
N THR A 10 -2.99 -6.60 6.05
CA THR A 10 -2.95 -7.36 4.80
C THR A 10 -1.66 -7.13 4.03
N LEU A 11 -1.19 -8.18 3.37
CA LEU A 11 -0.05 -8.15 2.48
C LEU A 11 -0.27 -9.12 1.32
N THR A 12 0.51 -8.95 0.29
CA THR A 12 0.68 -9.92 -0.81
C THR A 12 2.15 -10.20 -0.99
N THR A 13 2.48 -11.25 -1.72
CA THR A 13 3.87 -11.58 -2.06
C THR A 13 3.93 -12.11 -3.49
N ILE A 14 5.12 -12.42 -3.99
CA ILE A 14 5.36 -13.10 -5.27
C ILE A 14 5.98 -14.48 -5.02
N PRO A 15 5.87 -15.44 -5.96
CA PRO A 15 6.39 -16.79 -5.76
C PRO A 15 7.85 -16.86 -5.29
N SER A 16 8.73 -16.04 -5.87
CA SER A 16 10.15 -16.01 -5.51
C SER A 16 10.46 -15.49 -4.10
N ARG A 17 9.49 -14.85 -3.43
CA ARG A 17 9.64 -14.30 -2.06
C ARG A 17 8.89 -15.11 -1.00
N MET A 18 8.15 -16.13 -1.41
CA MET A 18 7.30 -16.92 -0.51
C MET A 18 8.09 -17.50 0.69
N GLU A 19 9.33 -17.91 0.47
CA GLU A 19 10.20 -18.44 1.53
C GLU A 19 10.53 -17.42 2.63
N HIS A 20 10.41 -16.12 2.33
CA HIS A 20 10.85 -15.06 3.23
C HIS A 20 9.70 -14.23 3.82
N VAL A 21 8.50 -14.30 3.24
CA VAL A 21 7.36 -13.47 3.67
C VAL A 21 6.95 -13.71 5.13
N HIS A 22 7.22 -14.90 5.68
CA HIS A 22 6.95 -15.22 7.09
C HIS A 22 7.63 -14.23 8.05
N VAL A 23 8.82 -13.70 7.72
CA VAL A 23 9.52 -12.72 8.55
C VAL A 23 8.75 -11.41 8.67
N THR A 24 8.14 -10.97 7.57
CA THR A 24 7.25 -9.82 7.56
C THR A 24 5.98 -10.10 8.36
N ILE A 25 5.35 -11.23 8.12
CA ILE A 25 4.13 -11.66 8.83
C ILE A 25 4.38 -11.69 10.34
N GLU A 26 5.47 -12.28 10.80
CA GLU A 26 5.83 -12.31 12.22
C GLU A 26 5.99 -10.90 12.81
N SER A 27 6.55 -9.96 12.05
CA SER A 27 6.67 -8.56 12.51
C SER A 27 5.31 -7.88 12.64
N ILE A 28 4.33 -8.26 11.81
CA ILE A 28 2.95 -7.76 11.89
C ILE A 28 2.22 -8.39 13.08
N LEU A 29 2.37 -9.70 13.31
CA LEU A 29 1.80 -10.39 14.46
C LEU A 29 2.35 -9.89 15.81
N ASN A 30 3.55 -9.31 15.80
CA ASN A 30 4.24 -8.78 16.98
C ASN A 30 4.09 -7.26 17.17
N GLN A 31 3.10 -6.64 16.53
CA GLN A 31 2.80 -5.23 16.75
C GLN A 31 2.30 -4.95 18.18
N THR A 32 2.57 -3.75 18.71
CA THR A 32 2.11 -3.30 20.04
C THR A 32 0.57 -3.28 20.08
N ILE A 33 -0.09 -2.67 19.09
CA ILE A 33 -1.51 -2.88 18.82
C ILE A 33 -1.58 -4.02 17.81
N LYS A 34 -2.00 -5.18 18.27
CA LYS A 34 -2.15 -6.35 17.40
C LYS A 34 -3.32 -6.15 16.45
N PRO A 35 -3.17 -6.50 15.16
CA PRO A 35 -4.33 -6.59 14.28
C PRO A 35 -5.25 -7.72 14.75
N ASP A 36 -6.54 -7.57 14.50
CA ASP A 36 -7.55 -8.60 14.78
C ASP A 36 -7.47 -9.75 13.76
N GLU A 37 -6.92 -9.46 12.57
CA GLU A 37 -6.70 -10.43 11.51
C GLU A 37 -5.45 -10.06 10.71
N VAL A 38 -4.65 -11.05 10.32
CA VAL A 38 -3.55 -10.90 9.37
C VAL A 38 -3.86 -11.73 8.14
N VAL A 39 -3.98 -11.07 6.98
CA VAL A 39 -4.37 -11.70 5.72
C VAL A 39 -3.18 -11.71 4.77
N LEU A 40 -2.83 -12.88 4.26
CA LEU A 40 -1.95 -13.03 3.12
C LEU A 40 -2.83 -13.27 1.88
N SER A 41 -2.97 -12.23 1.05
CA SER A 41 -3.72 -12.27 -0.20
C SER A 41 -2.81 -12.74 -1.33
N ILE A 42 -3.13 -13.86 -1.95
CA ILE A 42 -2.34 -14.44 -3.04
C ILE A 42 -3.24 -14.87 -4.20
N PRO A 43 -2.93 -14.49 -5.45
CA PRO A 43 -3.60 -15.03 -6.61
C PRO A 43 -3.20 -16.50 -6.85
N THR A 44 -3.95 -17.20 -7.68
CA THR A 44 -3.60 -18.58 -8.08
C THR A 44 -2.32 -18.58 -8.90
N HIS A 45 -2.15 -17.61 -9.79
CA HIS A 45 -1.04 -17.46 -10.71
C HIS A 45 -0.45 -16.06 -10.63
N SER A 46 0.87 -15.94 -10.61
CA SER A 46 1.55 -14.66 -10.66
C SER A 46 1.79 -14.24 -12.11
N ILE A 47 1.15 -13.16 -12.54
CA ILE A 47 1.37 -12.56 -13.87
C ILE A 47 2.82 -12.08 -13.99
N ARG A 48 3.38 -11.53 -12.92
CA ARG A 48 4.72 -10.97 -12.90
C ARG A 48 5.83 -12.01 -13.10
N GLU A 49 5.65 -13.21 -12.54
CA GLU A 49 6.68 -14.28 -12.57
C GLU A 49 6.28 -15.44 -13.49
N GLU A 50 5.07 -15.39 -14.06
CA GLU A 50 4.49 -16.47 -14.88
C GLU A 50 4.57 -17.82 -14.16
N LYS A 51 4.21 -17.83 -12.86
CA LYS A 51 4.29 -19.00 -11.98
C LYS A 51 3.10 -19.08 -11.04
N ASP A 52 2.75 -20.31 -10.71
CA ASP A 52 1.81 -20.58 -9.62
C ASP A 52 2.49 -20.41 -8.25
N TYR A 53 1.69 -20.16 -7.23
CA TYR A 53 2.17 -20.01 -5.87
C TYR A 53 2.27 -21.36 -5.17
N GLU A 54 3.45 -21.63 -4.59
CA GLU A 54 3.68 -22.73 -3.67
C GLU A 54 3.98 -22.14 -2.29
N LEU A 55 3.16 -22.51 -1.29
CA LEU A 55 3.34 -22.00 0.06
C LEU A 55 4.59 -22.62 0.70
N SER A 56 5.40 -21.79 1.35
CA SER A 56 6.50 -22.28 2.20
C SER A 56 5.97 -23.01 3.43
N ASP A 57 6.80 -23.82 4.06
CA ASP A 57 6.41 -24.57 5.25
C ASP A 57 6.11 -23.64 6.43
N GLU A 58 6.81 -22.51 6.54
CA GLU A 58 6.57 -21.47 7.53
C GLU A 58 5.20 -20.82 7.35
N VAL A 59 4.82 -20.48 6.12
CA VAL A 59 3.51 -19.89 5.82
C VAL A 59 2.39 -20.90 6.07
N LYS A 60 2.55 -22.17 5.66
CA LYS A 60 1.60 -23.25 5.97
C LYS A 60 1.39 -23.39 7.48
N LYS A 61 2.50 -23.43 8.23
CA LYS A 61 2.45 -23.53 9.70
C LYS A 61 1.70 -22.36 10.33
N LEU A 62 1.96 -21.12 9.89
CA LEU A 62 1.26 -19.94 10.41
C LEU A 62 -0.24 -20.01 10.11
N SER A 63 -0.63 -20.53 8.95
CA SER A 63 -2.02 -20.75 8.57
C SER A 63 -2.67 -21.85 9.39
N ASP A 64 -2.02 -23.00 9.54
CA ASP A 64 -2.53 -24.14 10.30
C ASP A 64 -2.71 -23.82 11.80
N GLU A 65 -1.84 -22.95 12.33
CA GLU A 65 -1.96 -22.43 13.69
C GLU A 65 -3.03 -21.32 13.82
N GLY A 66 -3.72 -20.96 12.76
CA GLY A 66 -4.74 -19.91 12.74
C GLY A 66 -4.19 -18.50 13.01
N LYS A 67 -2.91 -18.27 12.80
CA LYS A 67 -2.26 -16.97 12.99
C LYS A 67 -2.47 -16.02 11.83
N ILE A 68 -2.71 -16.58 10.63
CA ILE A 68 -2.99 -15.83 9.42
C ILE A 68 -4.16 -16.44 8.67
N THR A 69 -4.83 -15.62 7.89
CA THR A 69 -5.82 -16.03 6.89
C THR A 69 -5.14 -16.04 5.51
N LEU A 70 -5.14 -17.18 4.84
CA LEU A 70 -4.77 -17.25 3.43
C LEU A 70 -5.99 -16.88 2.60
N LEU A 71 -5.91 -15.79 1.86
CA LEU A 71 -6.97 -15.34 0.96
C LEU A 71 -6.55 -15.59 -0.48
N HIS A 72 -7.16 -16.58 -1.11
CA HIS A 72 -6.96 -16.85 -2.52
C HIS A 72 -7.75 -15.86 -3.35
N CYS A 73 -7.07 -15.14 -4.25
CA CYS A 73 -7.65 -14.17 -5.15
C CYS A 73 -7.77 -14.78 -6.55
N ASP A 74 -8.93 -14.60 -7.19
CA ASP A 74 -9.16 -15.09 -8.56
C ASP A 74 -8.30 -14.35 -9.58
N GLU A 75 -7.92 -13.11 -9.26
CA GLU A 75 -7.16 -12.21 -10.14
C GLU A 75 -5.86 -11.75 -9.47
N ASP A 76 -4.82 -11.57 -10.29
CA ASP A 76 -3.57 -10.95 -9.89
C ASP A 76 -3.60 -9.46 -10.24
N TYR A 77 -3.72 -8.63 -9.22
CA TYR A 77 -3.64 -7.16 -9.32
C TYR A 77 -2.21 -6.65 -9.06
N GLY A 78 -1.19 -7.50 -9.19
CA GLY A 78 0.16 -7.14 -8.84
C GLY A 78 0.28 -6.74 -7.36
N PRO A 79 1.07 -5.71 -7.04
CA PRO A 79 1.21 -5.24 -5.66
C PRO A 79 -0.10 -4.76 -5.02
N ALA A 80 -1.08 -4.30 -5.82
CA ALA A 80 -2.39 -3.89 -5.33
C ALA A 80 -3.22 -5.07 -4.79
N THR A 81 -2.86 -6.32 -5.07
CA THR A 81 -3.51 -7.51 -4.50
C THR A 81 -3.56 -7.47 -2.97
N LYS A 82 -2.59 -6.82 -2.32
CA LYS A 82 -2.57 -6.64 -0.86
C LYS A 82 -3.81 -5.90 -0.34
N ILE A 83 -4.34 -4.94 -1.06
CA ILE A 83 -5.55 -4.20 -0.68
C ILE A 83 -6.79 -4.74 -1.40
N LEU A 84 -6.73 -4.97 -2.71
CA LEU A 84 -7.89 -5.33 -3.52
C LEU A 84 -8.43 -6.71 -3.16
N GLY A 85 -7.57 -7.66 -2.78
CA GLY A 85 -8.02 -8.96 -2.30
C GLY A 85 -8.92 -8.87 -1.07
N VAL A 86 -8.53 -8.10 -0.06
CA VAL A 86 -9.34 -7.88 1.14
C VAL A 86 -10.56 -7.01 0.84
N LEU A 87 -10.42 -5.97 0.02
CA LEU A 87 -11.56 -5.14 -0.38
C LEU A 87 -12.67 -5.94 -1.04
N LYS A 88 -12.33 -6.89 -1.92
CA LYS A 88 -13.32 -7.75 -2.58
C LYS A 88 -14.15 -8.58 -1.59
N ARG A 89 -13.60 -8.85 -0.41
CA ARG A 89 -14.30 -9.51 0.70
C ARG A 89 -15.14 -8.56 1.55
N GLU A 90 -14.65 -7.34 1.76
CA GLU A 90 -15.21 -6.40 2.76
C GLU A 90 -16.19 -5.38 2.17
N ILE A 91 -16.08 -5.05 0.87
CA ILE A 91 -16.78 -3.92 0.23
C ILE A 91 -18.31 -4.09 0.20
N ASP A 92 -18.80 -5.33 0.11
CA ASP A 92 -20.23 -5.65 0.07
C ASP A 92 -20.86 -5.85 1.46
N LEU A 93 -20.06 -5.77 2.53
CA LEU A 93 -20.57 -5.96 3.86
C LEU A 93 -21.22 -4.67 4.37
N ASP A 94 -22.44 -4.80 4.86
CA ASP A 94 -23.20 -3.66 5.42
C ASP A 94 -22.66 -3.29 6.81
N TYR A 95 -21.64 -2.47 6.81
CA TYR A 95 -21.08 -1.93 8.03
C TYR A 95 -21.75 -0.65 8.47
N THR A 96 -22.08 -0.55 9.76
CA THR A 96 -22.30 0.76 10.35
C THR A 96 -20.98 1.51 10.41
N GLU A 97 -21.01 2.83 10.31
CA GLU A 97 -19.81 3.67 10.25
C GLU A 97 -18.80 3.39 11.38
N ASP A 98 -19.29 3.10 12.59
CA ASP A 98 -18.50 2.79 13.78
C ASP A 98 -17.94 1.36 13.82
N ARG A 99 -18.38 0.45 12.93
CA ARG A 99 -17.97 -0.95 12.86
C ARG A 99 -17.17 -1.33 11.61
N GLU A 100 -17.15 -0.44 10.66
CA GLU A 100 -16.35 -0.62 9.46
C GLU A 100 -14.87 -0.88 9.84
N PRO A 101 -14.21 -1.92 9.29
CA PRO A 101 -12.83 -2.23 9.65
C PRO A 101 -11.86 -1.17 9.12
N ILE A 102 -10.70 -1.13 9.75
CA ILE A 102 -9.52 -0.45 9.22
C ILE A 102 -8.65 -1.50 8.55
N ILE A 103 -8.38 -1.35 7.26
CA ILE A 103 -7.50 -2.21 6.50
C ILE A 103 -6.12 -1.54 6.45
N ILE A 104 -5.09 -2.24 6.92
CA ILE A 104 -3.72 -1.73 6.90
C ILE A 104 -2.88 -2.62 5.97
N THR A 105 -2.34 -2.02 4.92
CA THR A 105 -1.49 -2.73 3.96
C THR A 105 -0.02 -2.69 4.35
N PHE A 106 0.68 -3.78 4.07
CA PHE A 106 2.11 -3.96 4.29
C PHE A 106 2.79 -4.52 3.04
N ASP A 107 4.06 -4.16 2.82
CA ASP A 107 4.90 -4.81 1.82
C ASP A 107 5.52 -6.10 2.39
N ASP A 108 5.82 -7.07 1.54
CA ASP A 108 6.29 -8.41 1.90
C ASP A 108 7.78 -8.50 2.24
N ASP A 109 8.55 -7.46 1.96
CA ASP A 109 10.01 -7.44 2.04
C ASP A 109 10.55 -6.64 3.23
N LYS A 110 9.71 -6.37 4.22
CA LYS A 110 10.04 -5.51 5.38
C LYS A 110 9.82 -6.23 6.70
N ARG A 111 10.70 -5.96 7.65
CA ARG A 111 10.43 -6.18 9.07
C ARG A 111 9.96 -4.87 9.67
N TYR A 112 8.71 -4.78 10.05
CA TYR A 112 8.10 -3.57 10.59
C TYR A 112 8.40 -3.39 12.07
N ASN A 113 8.54 -2.13 12.49
CA ASN A 113 8.66 -1.79 13.93
C ASN A 113 7.36 -2.12 14.65
N ALA A 114 7.48 -2.49 15.93
CA ALA A 114 6.34 -2.90 16.76
C ALA A 114 5.23 -1.82 16.88
N ASP A 115 5.57 -0.56 16.70
CA ASP A 115 4.63 0.56 16.83
C ASP A 115 4.03 1.04 15.49
N THR A 116 4.21 0.30 14.40
CA THR A 116 3.74 0.74 13.08
C THR A 116 2.22 0.92 13.05
N ILE A 117 1.45 -0.07 13.53
CA ILE A 117 -0.02 0.03 13.62
C ILE A 117 -0.42 1.11 14.63
N THR A 118 0.20 1.14 15.81
CA THR A 118 -0.06 2.15 16.83
C THR A 118 0.08 3.55 16.25
N ASN A 119 1.15 3.80 15.52
CA ASN A 119 1.42 5.09 14.93
C ASN A 119 0.37 5.48 13.87
N LEU A 120 -0.07 4.56 13.01
CA LEU A 120 -1.11 4.85 12.01
C LEU A 120 -2.45 5.20 12.66
N LEU A 121 -2.76 4.59 13.81
CA LEU A 121 -4.05 4.75 14.49
C LEU A 121 -4.03 5.84 15.58
N SER A 122 -2.87 6.35 15.96
CA SER A 122 -2.73 7.28 17.10
C SER A 122 -3.33 8.66 16.86
N SER A 123 -3.57 9.04 15.62
CA SER A 123 -3.94 10.41 15.25
C SER A 123 -5.46 10.62 15.08
N ASP A 124 -6.28 9.59 15.24
CA ASP A 124 -7.72 9.59 14.92
C ASP A 124 -8.07 10.12 13.50
N LEU A 125 -7.05 10.32 12.67
CA LEU A 125 -7.22 10.88 11.31
C LEU A 125 -8.03 9.96 10.42
N ILE A 126 -7.90 8.64 10.61
CA ILE A 126 -8.69 7.66 9.87
C ILE A 126 -10.21 7.85 10.11
N GLU A 127 -10.59 8.39 11.25
CA GLU A 127 -11.98 8.72 11.57
C GLU A 127 -12.46 10.00 10.87
N CYS A 128 -11.54 10.81 10.37
CA CYS A 128 -11.86 12.03 9.59
C CYS A 128 -12.13 11.73 8.10
N GLY A 129 -12.19 10.46 7.68
CA GLY A 129 -12.49 10.09 6.30
C GLY A 129 -11.32 10.29 5.34
N VAL A 130 -10.10 10.11 5.82
CA VAL A 130 -8.87 10.22 5.01
C VAL A 130 -8.03 8.94 5.11
N VAL A 131 -7.25 8.67 4.08
CA VAL A 131 -6.23 7.64 4.10
C VAL A 131 -5.03 8.13 4.91
N VAL A 132 -4.53 7.29 5.80
CA VAL A 132 -3.38 7.60 6.65
C VAL A 132 -2.19 6.75 6.24
N CYS A 133 -1.10 7.39 5.83
CA CYS A 133 0.14 6.71 5.47
C CYS A 133 1.32 7.24 6.28
N ARG A 134 2.44 6.52 6.22
CA ARG A 134 3.69 6.95 6.88
C ARG A 134 4.65 7.67 5.95
N LYS A 135 4.42 7.53 4.66
CA LYS A 135 5.21 8.17 3.60
C LYS A 135 4.30 8.57 2.46
N GLY A 136 4.62 9.65 1.82
CA GLY A 136 3.94 10.09 0.63
C GLY A 136 4.72 11.17 -0.09
N SER A 137 4.17 11.64 -1.17
CA SER A 137 4.76 12.73 -1.96
C SER A 137 3.69 13.72 -2.39
N ARG A 138 4.11 14.97 -2.57
CA ARG A 138 3.33 15.97 -3.31
C ARG A 138 3.76 16.00 -4.75
N ILE A 139 2.80 16.24 -5.62
CA ILE A 139 3.01 16.48 -7.05
C ILE A 139 3.04 18.00 -7.26
N TYR A 140 4.10 18.50 -7.88
CA TYR A 140 4.19 19.91 -8.27
C TYR A 140 4.08 20.02 -9.79
N MET A 141 3.10 20.76 -10.26
CA MET A 141 2.98 21.18 -11.66
C MET A 141 3.86 22.40 -11.90
N VAL A 142 4.64 22.42 -12.96
CA VAL A 142 5.62 23.48 -13.19
C VAL A 142 5.33 24.30 -14.42
N ASP A 143 4.85 23.73 -15.50
CA ASP A 143 4.37 24.42 -16.69
C ASP A 143 3.50 23.50 -17.57
N GLU A 144 2.88 24.08 -18.62
CA GLU A 144 1.98 23.38 -19.54
C GLU A 144 2.71 22.35 -20.43
N ASP A 145 3.99 22.58 -20.73
CA ASP A 145 4.78 21.67 -21.57
C ASP A 145 5.45 20.57 -20.73
N HIS A 146 5.67 20.85 -19.44
CA HIS A 146 6.26 19.92 -18.48
C HIS A 146 5.44 19.96 -17.18
N PRO A 147 4.23 19.38 -17.17
CA PRO A 147 3.31 19.47 -16.04
C PRO A 147 3.88 18.89 -14.75
N PHE A 148 5.03 18.23 -14.83
CA PHE A 148 5.69 17.63 -13.70
C PHE A 148 7.17 18.04 -13.67
N HIS A 149 7.59 18.67 -12.57
CA HIS A 149 9.02 18.94 -12.34
C HIS A 149 9.65 17.74 -11.66
N THR A 150 10.75 17.33 -12.23
CA THR A 150 11.61 16.35 -11.57
C THR A 150 12.57 17.08 -10.64
N ASP A 151 12.74 16.59 -9.40
CA ASP A 151 13.87 16.99 -8.61
C ASP A 151 15.18 16.65 -9.35
N LYS A 152 16.32 17.06 -8.83
CA LYS A 152 17.65 16.82 -9.43
C LYS A 152 17.95 15.34 -9.72
N ASN A 153 17.05 14.42 -9.32
CA ASN A 153 17.13 12.97 -9.46
C ASN A 153 16.02 12.39 -10.34
N ASN A 154 15.40 13.16 -11.22
CA ASN A 154 14.26 12.76 -12.06
C ASN A 154 12.95 12.47 -11.30
N GLY A 155 12.74 12.98 -10.10
CA GLY A 155 11.51 12.84 -9.36
C GLY A 155 10.71 14.14 -9.32
N ILE A 156 9.42 14.05 -9.60
CA ILE A 156 8.47 15.17 -9.56
C ILE A 156 7.98 15.42 -8.13
N LEU A 157 8.44 14.62 -7.21
CA LEU A 157 7.74 14.40 -5.97
C LEU A 157 8.56 14.92 -4.80
N GLU A 158 8.08 15.94 -4.10
CA GLU A 158 8.56 16.21 -2.76
C GLU A 158 8.16 15.04 -1.85
N ARG A 159 9.16 14.30 -1.39
CA ARG A 159 8.91 13.18 -0.48
C ARG A 159 8.65 13.70 0.93
N ILE A 160 7.53 13.28 1.49
CA ILE A 160 7.11 13.61 2.85
C ILE A 160 7.15 12.34 3.68
N TYR A 161 7.90 12.36 4.76
CA TYR A 161 8.01 11.26 5.70
C TYR A 161 7.40 11.66 7.04
N SER A 162 6.78 10.70 7.73
CA SER A 162 6.38 10.90 9.11
C SER A 162 7.60 11.21 9.99
N GLY A 163 7.52 12.22 10.84
CA GLY A 163 8.60 12.64 11.72
C GLY A 163 9.60 13.63 11.14
N ALA A 164 9.45 14.04 9.89
CA ALA A 164 10.33 15.07 9.29
C ALA A 164 10.05 16.50 9.83
N ASP A 165 8.90 16.68 10.47
CA ASP A 165 8.52 17.94 11.12
C ASP A 165 7.49 17.61 12.22
N GLU A 166 7.89 17.84 13.44
CA GLU A 166 7.28 17.24 14.65
C GLU A 166 5.84 17.68 14.97
N SER A 167 5.23 18.55 14.20
CA SER A 167 3.97 19.16 14.64
C SER A 167 2.80 19.12 13.67
N SER A 168 2.92 18.60 12.45
CA SER A 168 1.84 18.74 11.49
C SER A 168 1.58 17.48 10.64
N VAL A 169 0.31 17.08 10.60
CA VAL A 169 -0.25 16.23 9.54
C VAL A 169 -0.01 16.93 8.20
N LYS A 170 0.56 16.20 7.24
CA LYS A 170 0.82 16.73 5.90
C LYS A 170 -0.04 16.00 4.88
N ARG A 171 -0.81 16.76 4.13
CA ARG A 171 -1.50 16.23 2.95
C ARG A 171 -0.48 15.87 1.88
N VAL A 172 -0.73 14.76 1.20
CA VAL A 172 0.07 14.27 0.08
C VAL A 172 -0.84 13.89 -1.08
N ASP A 173 -0.29 13.87 -2.28
CA ASP A 173 -1.01 13.50 -3.50
C ASP A 173 -0.78 12.02 -3.84
N VAL A 174 0.37 11.49 -3.46
CA VAL A 174 0.74 10.08 -3.66
C VAL A 174 1.16 9.47 -2.33
N LEU A 175 0.48 8.41 -1.92
CA LEU A 175 0.91 7.57 -0.81
C LEU A 175 2.06 6.65 -1.22
N PHE A 176 2.83 6.15 -0.25
CA PHE A 176 3.81 5.09 -0.47
C PHE A 176 3.52 3.91 0.45
N GLY A 177 3.20 2.76 -0.14
CA GLY A 177 2.89 1.50 0.55
C GLY A 177 4.03 1.00 1.43
N THR A 178 5.27 1.36 1.11
CA THR A 178 6.48 0.90 1.82
C THR A 178 6.49 1.20 3.33
N GLY A 179 5.66 2.12 3.80
CA GLY A 179 5.57 2.52 5.21
C GLY A 179 4.37 1.95 5.96
N ALA A 180 3.56 1.16 5.33
CA ALA A 180 2.20 0.79 5.68
C ALA A 180 1.19 1.95 5.48
N VAL A 181 -0.04 1.58 5.10
CA VAL A 181 -1.12 2.53 4.81
C VAL A 181 -2.42 2.01 5.37
N ALA A 182 -3.19 2.88 6.02
CA ALA A 182 -4.49 2.58 6.60
C ALA A 182 -5.63 3.14 5.74
N TYR A 183 -6.59 2.28 5.42
CA TYR A 183 -7.76 2.56 4.59
C TYR A 183 -9.05 2.14 5.31
N ARG A 184 -10.19 2.59 4.79
CA ARG A 184 -11.52 2.04 5.10
C ARG A 184 -12.16 1.49 3.83
N PRO A 185 -12.94 0.39 3.87
CA PRO A 185 -13.67 -0.13 2.70
C PRO A 185 -14.52 0.94 2.00
N SER A 186 -15.19 1.81 2.76
CA SER A 186 -16.04 2.89 2.23
C SER A 186 -15.32 3.95 1.39
N TYR A 187 -13.98 3.92 1.32
CA TYR A 187 -13.21 4.79 0.44
C TYR A 187 -13.21 4.31 -1.02
N PHE A 188 -13.73 3.12 -1.26
CA PHE A 188 -13.69 2.45 -2.55
C PHE A 188 -15.10 2.04 -3.00
N ASP A 189 -15.32 2.10 -4.31
CA ASP A 189 -16.47 1.52 -4.98
C ASP A 189 -16.03 0.30 -5.80
N HIS A 190 -16.99 -0.45 -6.36
CA HIS A 190 -16.69 -1.64 -7.16
C HIS A 190 -15.81 -1.37 -8.39
N ASP A 191 -15.84 -0.15 -8.91
CA ASP A 191 -15.03 0.25 -10.07
C ASP A 191 -13.51 0.20 -9.80
N VAL A 192 -13.08 0.13 -8.54
CA VAL A 192 -11.66 -0.09 -8.21
C VAL A 192 -11.14 -1.43 -8.74
N PHE A 193 -12.01 -2.41 -8.94
CA PHE A 193 -11.64 -3.72 -9.48
C PHE A 193 -11.56 -3.75 -11.01
N ASP A 194 -12.10 -2.74 -11.69
CA ASP A 194 -12.01 -2.58 -13.15
C ASP A 194 -10.61 -2.11 -13.56
N TYR A 195 -9.61 -2.69 -12.93
CA TYR A 195 -8.19 -2.43 -13.12
C TYR A 195 -7.73 -2.70 -14.55
N LYS A 196 -8.50 -3.49 -15.28
CA LYS A 196 -8.36 -3.82 -16.69
C LYS A 196 -9.54 -3.25 -17.46
N SER A 197 -9.82 -1.96 -17.27
CA SER A 197 -10.98 -1.34 -17.87
C SER A 197 -10.91 -1.44 -19.41
N GLU A 198 -12.05 -1.62 -20.07
CA GLU A 198 -12.17 -1.54 -21.53
C GLU A 198 -11.89 -0.12 -22.07
N ASN A 199 -11.52 0.79 -21.21
CA ASN A 199 -11.12 2.14 -21.57
C ASN A 199 -9.72 2.10 -22.18
N GLU A 200 -9.60 2.34 -23.48
CA GLU A 200 -8.34 2.34 -24.23
C GLU A 200 -7.31 3.35 -23.67
N ASP A 201 -7.78 4.37 -22.93
CA ASP A 201 -6.92 5.39 -22.30
C ASP A 201 -6.41 4.96 -20.91
N PHE A 202 -6.88 3.84 -20.36
CA PHE A 202 -6.45 3.39 -19.03
C PHE A 202 -5.04 2.78 -19.07
N PRO A 203 -4.10 3.25 -18.23
CA PRO A 203 -2.72 2.78 -18.25
C PRO A 203 -2.55 1.43 -17.53
N GLU A 204 -3.23 0.38 -18.02
CA GLU A 204 -3.29 -0.95 -17.40
C GLU A 204 -1.92 -1.48 -16.98
N VAL A 205 -0.95 -1.47 -17.90
CA VAL A 205 0.41 -1.96 -17.62
C VAL A 205 1.10 -1.09 -16.58
N SER A 206 0.95 0.22 -16.69
CA SER A 206 1.54 1.18 -15.76
C SER A 206 0.94 1.02 -14.36
N ALA A 207 -0.37 0.93 -14.27
CA ALA A 207 -1.09 0.79 -13.02
C ALA A 207 -0.71 -0.52 -12.29
N PHE A 208 -0.53 -1.63 -13.03
CA PHE A 208 -0.12 -2.91 -12.46
C PHE A 208 1.24 -2.84 -11.72
N PHE A 209 2.16 -2.00 -12.16
CA PHE A 209 3.49 -1.88 -11.54
C PHE A 209 3.64 -0.72 -10.55
N VAL A 210 2.69 0.22 -10.53
CA VAL A 210 2.74 1.43 -9.70
C VAL A 210 1.46 1.60 -8.89
N ASP A 211 1.12 0.57 -8.13
CA ASP A 211 -0.10 0.51 -7.30
C ASP A 211 -0.27 1.74 -6.39
N ASP A 212 0.81 2.28 -5.84
CA ASP A 212 0.79 3.48 -5.00
C ASP A 212 0.21 4.70 -5.76
N ILE A 213 0.61 4.88 -7.02
CA ILE A 213 0.14 5.99 -7.86
C ILE A 213 -1.31 5.73 -8.31
N PHE A 214 -1.62 4.50 -8.72
CA PHE A 214 -2.97 4.12 -9.10
C PHE A 214 -3.98 4.35 -7.96
N LEU A 215 -3.71 3.80 -6.79
CA LEU A 215 -4.59 3.93 -5.62
C LEU A 215 -4.73 5.40 -5.21
N SER A 216 -3.65 6.16 -5.28
CA SER A 216 -3.69 7.59 -4.94
C SER A 216 -4.56 8.38 -5.92
N GLY A 217 -4.45 8.10 -7.21
CA GLY A 217 -5.28 8.72 -8.25
C GLY A 217 -6.75 8.37 -8.07
N TYR A 218 -7.04 7.09 -7.87
CA TYR A 218 -8.39 6.60 -7.61
C TYR A 218 -9.04 7.30 -6.39
N LEU A 219 -8.35 7.32 -5.25
CA LEU A 219 -8.81 7.99 -4.04
C LEU A 219 -9.02 9.50 -4.27
N SER A 220 -8.16 10.12 -5.06
CA SER A 220 -8.29 11.53 -5.45
C SER A 220 -9.56 11.79 -6.25
N GLU A 221 -9.91 10.92 -7.20
CA GLU A 221 -11.17 11.00 -7.97
C GLU A 221 -12.41 10.87 -7.07
N LYS A 222 -12.33 10.03 -6.05
CA LYS A 222 -13.40 9.88 -5.03
C LYS A 222 -13.44 11.01 -4.01
N GLY A 223 -12.52 11.98 -4.09
CA GLY A 223 -12.41 13.09 -3.14
C GLY A 223 -11.87 12.68 -1.76
N ILE A 224 -11.26 11.50 -1.65
CA ILE A 224 -10.67 11.00 -0.41
C ILE A 224 -9.25 11.56 -0.26
N GLY A 225 -9.03 12.34 0.80
CA GLY A 225 -7.72 12.89 1.10
C GLY A 225 -6.71 11.84 1.59
N ILE A 226 -5.44 12.09 1.31
CA ILE A 226 -4.33 11.24 1.79
C ILE A 226 -3.43 12.10 2.68
N VAL A 227 -3.10 11.60 3.85
CA VAL A 227 -2.27 12.32 4.81
C VAL A 227 -1.12 11.46 5.35
N VAL A 228 0.02 12.09 5.52
CA VAL A 228 1.12 11.54 6.32
C VAL A 228 0.94 12.04 7.74
N ALA A 229 0.69 11.13 8.67
CA ALA A 229 0.55 11.48 10.07
C ALA A 229 1.92 11.77 10.68
N SER A 230 1.97 12.84 11.49
CA SER A 230 3.12 13.12 12.35
C SER A 230 3.06 12.23 13.58
N PHE A 231 4.19 11.68 13.99
CA PHE A 231 4.28 10.85 15.18
C PHE A 231 5.37 11.39 16.09
N ASP A 232 5.08 11.35 17.40
CA ASP A 232 6.02 11.78 18.42
C ASP A 232 7.27 10.89 18.42
N LYS A 233 8.49 11.46 18.23
CA LYS A 233 9.65 10.62 18.03
C LYS A 233 11.00 11.09 18.55
N SER A 234 11.68 10.12 19.10
CA SER A 234 13.14 10.11 19.22
C SER A 234 13.80 9.81 17.85
N PRO A 235 14.83 10.56 17.45
CA PRO A 235 15.55 10.36 16.17
C PRO A 235 16.15 8.96 15.96
N LEU A 236 16.27 8.15 17.02
CA LEU A 236 16.80 6.79 16.98
C LEU A 236 15.77 5.72 16.56
N GLN A 237 14.48 6.05 16.55
CA GLN A 237 13.39 5.10 16.22
C GLN A 237 12.95 5.17 14.75
N ASP A 238 13.63 5.96 13.93
CA ASP A 238 13.16 6.32 12.59
C ASP A 238 13.38 5.29 11.49
N LYS A 239 13.88 4.11 11.81
CA LYS A 239 13.83 2.98 10.86
C LYS A 239 12.46 2.33 10.96
N MET A 240 11.51 2.80 10.15
CA MET A 240 10.12 2.28 10.12
C MET A 240 10.07 0.79 9.85
N ALA A 241 11.02 0.28 9.09
CA ALA A 241 11.19 -1.12 8.79
C ALA A 241 12.61 -1.35 8.26
N THR A 242 13.13 -2.54 8.46
CA THR A 242 14.36 -2.99 7.83
C THR A 242 14.03 -3.94 6.67
N HIS A 243 14.76 -3.85 5.57
CA HIS A 243 14.60 -4.80 4.48
C HIS A 243 14.97 -6.22 4.94
N VAL A 244 14.14 -7.18 4.61
CA VAL A 244 14.38 -8.61 4.92
C VAL A 244 15.26 -9.25 3.84
N LEU A 245 15.23 -8.70 2.63
CA LEU A 245 15.76 -9.33 1.42
C LEU A 245 17.04 -8.70 0.86
N ASP A 246 17.76 -7.87 1.63
CA ASP A 246 18.99 -7.22 1.14
C ASP A 246 20.09 -8.18 0.65
N VAL A 247 19.95 -9.48 0.92
CA VAL A 247 21.00 -10.47 0.60
C VAL A 247 20.64 -11.41 -0.54
N ASN A 248 19.36 -11.66 -0.82
CA ASN A 248 18.95 -12.75 -1.73
C ASN A 248 18.28 -12.32 -3.05
N THR A 249 17.95 -11.04 -3.23
CA THR A 249 17.37 -10.54 -4.49
C THR A 249 18.35 -10.57 -5.66
N GLN A 250 19.64 -10.80 -5.40
CA GLN A 250 20.66 -10.92 -6.46
C GLN A 250 20.54 -12.21 -7.29
N ASN A 251 19.82 -13.22 -6.80
CA ASN A 251 19.67 -14.51 -7.47
C ASN A 251 18.31 -14.74 -8.16
N SER A 252 17.35 -13.82 -8.04
CA SER A 252 16.11 -13.91 -8.79
C SER A 252 16.27 -13.16 -10.13
N ASN A 253 15.92 -13.81 -11.23
CA ASN A 253 15.83 -13.17 -12.56
C ASN A 253 14.72 -12.10 -12.63
N VAL A 254 14.00 -11.87 -11.53
CA VAL A 254 12.89 -10.94 -11.43
C VAL A 254 13.37 -9.65 -10.81
N GLN A 255 13.32 -8.57 -11.59
CA GLN A 255 13.72 -7.24 -11.11
C GLN A 255 12.78 -6.75 -9.99
N PRO A 256 13.33 -6.18 -8.90
CA PRO A 256 12.52 -5.48 -7.89
C PRO A 256 11.69 -4.39 -8.52
N LEU A 257 10.44 -4.19 -8.05
CA LEU A 257 9.54 -3.12 -8.55
C LEU A 257 10.21 -1.74 -8.48
N GLY A 258 10.91 -1.45 -7.39
CA GLY A 258 11.65 -0.19 -7.26
C GLY A 258 12.76 -0.02 -8.31
N THR A 259 13.25 -1.10 -8.93
CA THR A 259 14.18 -1.04 -10.05
C THR A 259 13.41 -0.82 -11.35
N ILE A 260 12.32 -1.54 -11.58
CA ILE A 260 11.44 -1.35 -12.74
C ILE A 260 10.98 0.10 -12.80
N ASN A 261 10.44 0.65 -11.72
CA ASN A 261 9.95 2.03 -11.66
C ASN A 261 11.05 3.08 -11.85
N ARG A 262 12.31 2.77 -11.49
CA ARG A 262 13.45 3.66 -11.76
C ARG A 262 13.96 3.59 -13.20
N THR A 263 13.89 2.42 -13.81
CA THR A 263 14.37 2.20 -15.19
C THR A 263 13.30 2.52 -16.24
N THR A 264 12.02 2.58 -15.83
CA THR A 264 10.88 2.89 -16.69
C THR A 264 10.01 3.97 -16.00
N PRO A 265 10.52 5.20 -15.85
CA PRO A 265 9.79 6.28 -15.16
C PRO A 265 8.51 6.69 -15.88
N GLU A 266 8.37 6.32 -17.15
CA GLU A 266 7.17 6.54 -17.97
C GLU A 266 5.94 5.89 -17.36
N LEU A 267 6.07 4.70 -16.73
CA LEU A 267 4.95 4.01 -16.10
C LEU A 267 4.22 4.88 -15.06
N GLY A 268 4.99 5.52 -14.17
CA GLY A 268 4.42 6.43 -13.20
C GLY A 268 3.81 7.68 -13.84
N LYS A 269 4.45 8.23 -14.88
CA LYS A 269 3.96 9.41 -15.59
C LYS A 269 2.64 9.16 -16.30
N GLU A 270 2.49 8.02 -16.98
CA GLU A 270 1.27 7.62 -17.65
C GLU A 270 0.11 7.49 -16.66
N THR A 271 0.34 6.82 -15.54
CA THR A 271 -0.68 6.66 -14.49
C THR A 271 -1.05 8.01 -13.86
N ILE A 272 -0.08 8.89 -13.57
CA ILE A 272 -0.35 10.25 -13.08
C ILE A 272 -1.15 11.04 -14.10
N LYS A 273 -0.78 10.99 -15.39
CA LYS A 273 -1.46 11.71 -16.45
C LYS A 273 -2.92 11.27 -16.60
N TYR A 274 -3.20 10.00 -16.43
CA TYR A 274 -4.57 9.48 -16.45
C TYR A 274 -5.43 10.14 -15.36
N PHE A 275 -4.89 10.31 -14.16
CA PHE A 275 -5.56 10.94 -13.03
C PHE A 275 -5.32 12.46 -12.92
N ASP A 276 -4.75 13.11 -13.92
CA ASP A 276 -4.35 14.53 -13.86
C ASP A 276 -5.49 15.46 -13.42
N LYS A 277 -6.71 15.24 -13.96
CA LYS A 277 -7.88 16.03 -13.57
C LYS A 277 -8.23 15.87 -12.09
N ALA A 278 -8.08 14.66 -11.55
CA ALA A 278 -8.37 14.38 -10.16
C ALA A 278 -7.37 15.06 -9.23
N TYR A 279 -6.09 15.04 -9.57
CA TYR A 279 -5.04 15.72 -8.81
C TYR A 279 -5.19 17.25 -8.84
N ASN A 280 -5.56 17.84 -9.99
CA ASN A 280 -5.73 19.29 -10.14
C ASN A 280 -6.98 19.83 -9.45
N ASN A 281 -8.04 19.03 -9.26
CA ASN A 281 -9.25 19.47 -8.58
C ASN A 281 -9.10 19.57 -7.05
N GLN A 282 -7.98 19.15 -6.50
CA GLN A 282 -7.71 19.18 -5.06
C GLN A 282 -6.85 20.38 -4.62
N MET A 283 -6.37 21.21 -5.56
CA MET A 283 -5.67 22.45 -5.28
C MET A 283 -6.65 23.62 -5.17
#